data_aebfc8859f6eff708f41fee10f67ec95
#
_entry.id   aebfc8859f6eff708f41fee10f67ec95
#
_cell.length_a   1.000
_cell.length_b   1.000
_cell.length_c   1.000
_cell.angle_alpha   90.00
_cell.angle_beta   90.00
_cell.angle_gamma   90.00
#
_symmetry.space_group_name_H-M   'P 1'
#
loop_
_entity.id
_entity.type
_entity.pdbx_description
1 polymer ?
#
loop_
_entity_poly.entity_id
_entity_poly.type
_entity_poly.pdbx_seq_one_letter_code
_entity_poly.pdbx_strand_id
1 'polypeptide(L)'
;MVTVIRVWRPILLCLLFFRWGCLWAEELGVRHFEVPISDGEIHSRDFLQALLEMGGSDVILPADFPGQNFDARGPGSRVSLFAWNAILQDFGVKLSLEPEALAIRMDLKTFEKSLDRFEQTFIDVFQVEREAEFIRVSTPATLGPVVVLVHGLDSSKRLFNGTCKFLDEQGYDVYFFEYPNDDRVVRNAERLSDALKSLPPDRQRDISLVTVSMGGVISQLMLETPELQVKGVKRFIACVPPFQGSEMAALRGIVEVGDHTLSIFFDPKKALDFWGDGMGRAGIDLQPRSLLMEQLGTLKRNPNVRYSILAGNKGIFDATVLQKARDELATSPAENSLMETARLLTLDRLDLILQFQSPHGDGVVNLNSATLEGVSDREVLPFSHLDFLTGFFAKEEIPALKEVLKRLPAVD
;
A
#
# COMPACT_ATOMS: atom_id res chain seq x y z
N MET A 1 -14.53 -16.89 1.55
CA MET A 1 -15.35 -16.16 0.55
C MET A 1 -16.69 -15.67 1.07
N VAL A 2 -17.53 -16.47 1.72
CA VAL A 2 -18.86 -16.04 2.22
C VAL A 2 -18.79 -15.09 3.43
N THR A 3 -17.75 -15.17 4.25
CA THR A 3 -17.58 -14.35 5.46
C THR A 3 -17.09 -12.92 5.12
N VAL A 4 -16.24 -12.76 4.15
CA VAL A 4 -15.71 -11.46 3.68
C VAL A 4 -16.86 -10.60 3.12
N ILE A 5 -17.76 -11.17 2.32
CA ILE A 5 -18.91 -10.46 1.73
C ILE A 5 -19.89 -9.94 2.80
N ARG A 6 -19.97 -10.60 3.97
CA ARG A 6 -20.89 -10.20 5.06
C ARG A 6 -20.43 -8.94 5.81
N VAL A 7 -19.13 -8.70 5.90
CA VAL A 7 -18.58 -7.57 6.66
C VAL A 7 -18.49 -6.31 5.77
N TRP A 8 -18.21 -6.48 4.48
CA TRP A 8 -18.08 -5.36 3.53
C TRP A 8 -19.42 -4.74 3.11
N ARG A 9 -20.50 -5.48 3.15
CA ARG A 9 -21.84 -4.94 2.82
C ARG A 9 -22.25 -3.71 3.63
N PRO A 10 -22.11 -3.66 4.96
CA PRO A 10 -22.50 -2.46 5.71
C PRO A 10 -21.59 -1.26 5.43
N ILE A 11 -20.29 -1.44 5.20
CA ILE A 11 -19.37 -0.33 4.93
C ILE A 11 -19.52 0.17 3.51
N LEU A 12 -19.66 -0.72 2.53
CA LEU A 12 -20.00 -0.33 1.15
C LEU A 12 -21.35 0.39 1.11
N LEU A 13 -22.32 -0.07 1.88
CA LEU A 13 -23.60 0.61 2.06
C LEU A 13 -23.40 1.98 2.75
N CYS A 14 -22.60 2.08 3.80
CA CYS A 14 -22.27 3.36 4.42
C CYS A 14 -21.58 4.31 3.43
N LEU A 15 -20.59 3.84 2.67
CA LEU A 15 -19.89 4.65 1.68
C LEU A 15 -20.80 5.06 0.50
N LEU A 16 -21.72 4.20 0.07
CA LEU A 16 -22.73 4.51 -0.95
C LEU A 16 -23.82 5.44 -0.40
N PHE A 17 -24.23 5.31 0.85
CA PHE A 17 -25.10 6.26 1.54
C PHE A 17 -24.41 7.62 1.73
N PHE A 18 -23.12 7.64 2.02
CA PHE A 18 -22.29 8.85 2.04
C PHE A 18 -22.33 9.59 0.70
N ARG A 19 -22.20 8.86 -0.41
CA ARG A 19 -22.28 9.45 -1.75
C ARG A 19 -23.66 10.06 -2.04
N TRP A 20 -24.73 9.42 -1.61
CA TRP A 20 -26.09 9.95 -1.79
C TRP A 20 -26.34 11.20 -0.95
N GLY A 21 -25.88 11.22 0.28
CA GLY A 21 -26.00 12.41 1.13
C GLY A 21 -25.17 13.60 0.65
N CYS A 22 -23.98 13.37 0.11
CA CYS A 22 -23.14 14.44 -0.47
C CYS A 22 -23.71 15.05 -1.76
N LEU A 23 -24.47 14.30 -2.56
CA LEU A 23 -25.12 14.79 -3.78
C LEU A 23 -26.23 15.85 -3.52
N TRP A 24 -26.71 15.96 -2.27
CA TRP A 24 -27.75 16.92 -1.87
C TRP A 24 -27.20 18.08 -1.04
N ALA A 25 -25.88 18.14 -0.79
CA ALA A 25 -25.27 19.24 -0.06
C ALA A 25 -24.95 20.39 -1.03
N GLU A 26 -25.74 21.44 -0.99
CA GLU A 26 -25.59 22.64 -1.83
C GLU A 26 -24.28 23.43 -1.60
N GLU A 27 -23.52 23.16 -0.51
CA GLU A 27 -22.21 23.77 -0.24
C GLU A 27 -21.19 22.72 0.19
N LEU A 28 -20.15 22.50 -0.62
CA LEU A 28 -18.99 21.70 -0.31
C LEU A 28 -18.06 22.45 0.68
N GLY A 29 -18.40 22.38 1.96
CA GLY A 29 -17.66 23.03 3.05
C GLY A 29 -17.00 22.04 4.01
N VAL A 30 -16.43 22.58 5.08
CA VAL A 30 -15.91 21.78 6.19
C VAL A 30 -17.05 21.48 7.16
N ARG A 31 -17.24 20.20 7.50
CA ARG A 31 -18.20 19.75 8.52
C ARG A 31 -17.49 19.34 9.79
N HIS A 32 -18.19 19.54 10.92
CA HIS A 32 -17.74 19.15 12.25
C HIS A 32 -18.79 18.26 12.89
N PHE A 33 -18.35 17.15 13.45
CA PHE A 33 -19.18 16.21 14.18
C PHE A 33 -18.51 15.88 15.51
N GLU A 34 -19.32 15.57 16.49
CA GLU A 34 -18.84 15.20 17.82
C GLU A 34 -19.47 13.86 18.21
N VAL A 35 -18.64 12.93 18.63
CA VAL A 35 -19.06 11.66 19.22
C VAL A 35 -18.87 11.78 20.72
N PRO A 36 -19.93 11.71 21.53
CA PRO A 36 -19.83 11.94 22.97
C PRO A 36 -18.94 10.86 23.63
N ILE A 37 -18.15 11.32 24.61
CA ILE A 37 -17.40 10.45 25.52
C ILE A 37 -18.10 10.45 26.85
N SER A 38 -18.66 9.30 27.24
CA SER A 38 -19.34 9.09 28.51
C SER A 38 -18.48 8.19 29.39
N ASP A 39 -18.15 8.65 30.62
CA ASP A 39 -17.29 7.91 31.56
C ASP A 39 -15.91 7.50 31.01
N GLY A 40 -15.38 8.27 30.07
CA GLY A 40 -14.12 7.99 29.41
C GLY A 40 -14.20 7.01 28.24
N GLU A 41 -15.39 6.58 27.87
CA GLU A 41 -15.66 5.62 26.81
C GLU A 41 -16.47 6.23 25.65
N ILE A 42 -16.26 5.72 24.44
CA ILE A 42 -17.07 5.98 23.25
C ILE A 42 -17.90 4.74 22.97
N HIS A 43 -19.20 4.90 22.81
CA HIS A 43 -20.06 3.79 22.38
C HIS A 43 -20.08 3.69 20.86
N SER A 44 -19.89 2.48 20.33
CA SER A 44 -19.83 2.25 18.86
C SER A 44 -21.08 2.73 18.11
N ARG A 45 -22.26 2.66 18.77
CA ARG A 45 -23.50 3.20 18.22
C ARG A 45 -23.40 4.69 17.93
N ASP A 46 -22.85 5.47 18.89
CA ASP A 46 -22.75 6.92 18.77
C ASP A 46 -21.74 7.31 17.69
N PHE A 47 -20.67 6.53 17.56
CA PHE A 47 -19.74 6.68 16.45
C PHE A 47 -20.39 6.38 15.10
N LEU A 48 -21.15 5.28 14.97
CA LEU A 48 -21.89 4.95 13.75
C LEU A 48 -22.98 5.98 13.46
N GLN A 49 -23.66 6.50 14.48
CA GLN A 49 -24.65 7.57 14.32
C GLN A 49 -24.00 8.83 13.74
N ALA A 50 -22.84 9.25 14.30
CA ALA A 50 -22.09 10.39 13.76
C ALA A 50 -21.65 10.16 12.30
N LEU A 51 -21.25 8.93 11.93
CA LEU A 51 -20.92 8.59 10.54
C LEU A 51 -22.14 8.70 9.62
N LEU A 52 -23.32 8.24 10.04
CA LEU A 52 -24.56 8.36 9.27
C LEU A 52 -24.94 9.83 9.05
N GLU A 53 -24.86 10.65 10.09
CA GLU A 53 -25.12 12.09 10.03
C GLU A 53 -24.12 12.82 9.12
N MET A 54 -22.84 12.43 9.18
CA MET A 54 -21.80 12.91 8.26
C MET A 54 -22.15 12.61 6.81
N GLY A 55 -22.74 11.43 6.53
CA GLY A 55 -23.21 11.02 5.22
C GLY A 55 -24.54 11.68 4.80
N GLY A 56 -25.08 12.58 5.62
CA GLY A 56 -26.38 13.21 5.34
C GLY A 56 -27.57 12.28 5.51
N SER A 57 -27.42 11.19 6.26
CA SER A 57 -28.51 10.25 6.55
C SER A 57 -29.34 10.73 7.73
N ASP A 58 -30.66 10.75 7.57
CA ASP A 58 -31.63 11.04 8.65
C ASP A 58 -31.97 9.79 9.48
N VAL A 59 -31.27 8.67 9.25
CA VAL A 59 -31.47 7.44 9.99
C VAL A 59 -30.94 7.58 11.41
N ILE A 60 -31.82 7.38 12.39
CA ILE A 60 -31.48 7.35 13.82
C ILE A 60 -31.36 5.89 14.25
N LEU A 61 -30.19 5.51 14.73
CA LEU A 61 -29.96 4.17 15.28
C LEU A 61 -30.75 3.97 16.58
N PRO A 62 -31.42 2.84 16.77
CA PRO A 62 -32.17 2.51 17.99
C PRO A 62 -31.29 2.62 19.25
N ALA A 63 -31.89 2.99 20.39
CA ALA A 63 -31.16 3.10 21.65
C ALA A 63 -30.55 1.78 22.13
N ASP A 64 -31.21 0.65 21.75
CA ASP A 64 -30.79 -0.72 22.02
C ASP A 64 -29.94 -1.33 20.90
N PHE A 65 -29.42 -0.49 19.98
CA PHE A 65 -28.52 -0.95 18.92
C PHE A 65 -27.31 -1.65 19.53
N PRO A 66 -27.03 -2.90 19.12
CA PRO A 66 -25.92 -3.67 19.69
C PRO A 66 -24.59 -2.95 19.43
N GLY A 67 -23.86 -2.66 20.49
CA GLY A 67 -22.60 -1.94 20.40
C GLY A 67 -21.63 -2.35 21.51
N GLN A 68 -20.42 -1.82 21.41
CA GLN A 68 -19.34 -2.00 22.38
C GLN A 68 -18.86 -0.63 22.84
N ASN A 69 -18.40 -0.55 24.08
CA ASN A 69 -17.73 0.63 24.59
C ASN A 69 -16.24 0.55 24.30
N PHE A 70 -15.66 1.67 23.94
CA PHE A 70 -14.26 1.82 23.63
C PHE A 70 -13.65 2.88 24.56
N ASP A 71 -12.58 2.53 25.26
CA ASP A 71 -11.86 3.46 26.09
C ASP A 71 -11.25 4.59 25.22
N ALA A 72 -11.78 5.81 25.39
CA ALA A 72 -11.34 7.00 24.66
C ALA A 72 -10.10 7.66 25.28
N ARG A 73 -9.77 7.36 26.52
CA ARG A 73 -8.73 8.05 27.29
C ARG A 73 -7.51 7.21 27.61
N GLY A 74 -7.56 5.92 27.32
CA GLY A 74 -6.46 5.00 27.53
C GLY A 74 -5.24 5.32 26.66
N PRO A 75 -4.08 4.81 27.05
CA PRO A 75 -2.83 5.06 26.31
C PRO A 75 -2.91 4.63 24.85
N GLY A 76 -3.64 3.54 24.54
CA GLY A 76 -3.87 3.06 23.19
C GLY A 76 -4.67 4.02 22.31
N SER A 77 -5.57 4.81 22.91
CA SER A 77 -6.46 5.70 22.14
C SER A 77 -5.72 6.85 21.45
N ARG A 78 -4.67 7.38 22.07
CA ARG A 78 -3.83 8.42 21.47
C ARG A 78 -3.01 7.89 20.31
N VAL A 79 -2.45 6.68 20.46
CA VAL A 79 -1.71 6.00 19.36
C VAL A 79 -2.65 5.71 18.19
N SER A 80 -3.84 5.20 18.49
CA SER A 80 -4.88 4.92 17.50
C SER A 80 -5.33 6.19 16.79
N LEU A 81 -5.59 7.26 17.52
CA LEU A 81 -5.99 8.57 16.97
C LEU A 81 -4.93 9.12 16.01
N PHE A 82 -3.65 8.97 16.37
CA PHE A 82 -2.56 9.39 15.52
C PHE A 82 -2.50 8.56 14.23
N ALA A 83 -2.54 7.22 14.34
CA ALA A 83 -2.52 6.34 13.17
C ALA A 83 -3.72 6.62 12.25
N TRP A 84 -4.91 6.85 12.83
CA TRP A 84 -6.09 7.24 12.09
C TRP A 84 -5.93 8.57 11.36
N ASN A 85 -5.41 9.60 12.03
CA ASN A 85 -5.19 10.88 11.38
C ASN A 85 -4.17 10.79 10.25
N ALA A 86 -3.15 9.94 10.37
CA ALA A 86 -2.19 9.70 9.29
C ALA A 86 -2.85 9.10 8.02
N ILE A 87 -3.87 8.25 8.20
CA ILE A 87 -4.62 7.64 7.10
C ILE A 87 -5.72 8.60 6.59
N LEU A 88 -6.50 9.17 7.49
CA LEU A 88 -7.71 9.92 7.17
C LEU A 88 -7.44 11.34 6.65
N GLN A 89 -6.25 11.91 6.91
CA GLN A 89 -5.90 13.25 6.42
C GLN A 89 -5.95 13.34 4.88
N ASP A 90 -5.60 12.28 4.17
CA ASP A 90 -5.65 12.22 2.71
C ASP A 90 -7.09 12.18 2.18
N PHE A 91 -8.03 11.79 3.02
CA PHE A 91 -9.47 11.88 2.78
C PHE A 91 -10.08 13.20 3.28
N GLY A 92 -9.25 14.15 3.72
CA GLY A 92 -9.74 15.42 4.28
C GLY A 92 -10.42 15.27 5.64
N VAL A 93 -10.20 14.15 6.34
CA VAL A 93 -10.79 13.87 7.66
C VAL A 93 -9.71 14.01 8.73
N LYS A 94 -10.04 14.71 9.81
CA LYS A 94 -9.20 14.89 10.99
C LYS A 94 -9.97 14.55 12.24
N LEU A 95 -9.38 13.71 13.09
CA LEU A 95 -9.90 13.34 14.39
C LEU A 95 -9.16 14.10 15.49
N SER A 96 -9.85 14.61 16.49
CA SER A 96 -9.26 15.20 17.70
C SER A 96 -10.03 14.75 18.93
N LEU A 97 -9.30 14.36 19.98
CA LEU A 97 -9.88 13.96 21.24
C LEU A 97 -10.01 15.21 22.14
N GLU A 98 -11.24 15.55 22.47
CA GLU A 98 -11.60 16.64 23.36
C GLU A 98 -12.03 16.11 24.74
N PRO A 99 -12.20 16.94 25.76
CA PRO A 99 -12.52 16.45 27.12
C PRO A 99 -13.78 15.59 27.20
N GLU A 100 -14.80 15.88 26.39
CA GLU A 100 -16.11 15.23 26.45
C GLU A 100 -16.55 14.62 25.11
N ALA A 101 -15.72 14.73 24.05
CA ALA A 101 -16.07 14.23 22.74
C ALA A 101 -14.85 13.82 21.90
N LEU A 102 -15.05 12.91 20.97
CA LEU A 102 -14.20 12.73 19.82
C LEU A 102 -14.71 13.64 18.70
N ALA A 103 -14.00 14.71 18.41
CA ALA A 103 -14.34 15.62 17.34
C ALA A 103 -13.82 15.10 16.00
N ILE A 104 -14.69 15.09 14.99
CA ILE A 104 -14.42 14.68 13.62
C ILE A 104 -14.60 15.88 12.71
N ARG A 105 -13.53 16.33 12.08
CA ARG A 105 -13.56 17.40 11.09
C ARG A 105 -13.36 16.81 9.70
N MET A 106 -14.26 17.10 8.76
CA MET A 106 -14.23 16.62 7.40
C MET A 106 -14.29 17.76 6.39
N ASP A 107 -13.33 17.81 5.48
CA ASP A 107 -13.37 18.62 4.28
C ASP A 107 -14.09 17.81 3.18
N LEU A 108 -15.35 18.15 2.91
CA LEU A 108 -16.20 17.38 1.99
C LEU A 108 -15.65 17.32 0.58
N LYS A 109 -15.04 18.39 0.10
CA LYS A 109 -14.46 18.43 -1.25
C LYS A 109 -13.28 17.48 -1.40
N THR A 110 -12.40 17.45 -0.40
CA THR A 110 -11.27 16.53 -0.36
C THR A 110 -11.75 15.11 -0.16
N PHE A 111 -12.76 14.91 0.70
CA PHE A 111 -13.35 13.61 0.99
C PHE A 111 -13.96 12.97 -0.24
N GLU A 112 -14.85 13.67 -0.95
CA GLU A 112 -15.51 13.20 -2.17
C GLU A 112 -14.49 12.79 -3.24
N LYS A 113 -13.53 13.67 -3.50
CA LYS A 113 -12.45 13.39 -4.46
C LYS A 113 -11.61 12.18 -4.10
N SER A 114 -11.39 11.94 -2.82
CA SER A 114 -10.60 10.81 -2.33
C SER A 114 -11.42 9.52 -2.31
N LEU A 115 -12.72 9.62 -2.02
CA LEU A 115 -13.65 8.51 -2.07
C LEU A 115 -13.82 7.96 -3.49
N ASP A 116 -13.98 8.83 -4.48
CA ASP A 116 -14.04 8.43 -5.90
C ASP A 116 -12.78 7.67 -6.32
N ARG A 117 -11.61 8.10 -5.85
CA ARG A 117 -10.35 7.39 -6.10
C ARG A 117 -10.28 6.05 -5.39
N PHE A 118 -10.71 6.01 -4.13
CA PHE A 118 -10.74 4.79 -3.32
C PHE A 118 -11.71 3.76 -3.90
N GLU A 119 -12.94 4.15 -4.22
CA GLU A 119 -13.96 3.26 -4.82
C GLU A 119 -13.44 2.62 -6.11
N GLN A 120 -12.83 3.43 -6.93
CA GLN A 120 -12.27 2.95 -8.19
C GLN A 120 -11.08 2.01 -7.98
N THR A 121 -10.20 2.29 -7.01
CA THR A 121 -9.06 1.42 -6.69
C THR A 121 -9.52 0.13 -6.05
N PHE A 122 -10.54 0.20 -5.19
CA PHE A 122 -11.14 -0.95 -4.55
C PHE A 122 -11.74 -1.92 -5.56
N ILE A 123 -12.51 -1.41 -6.54
CA ILE A 123 -13.08 -2.22 -7.62
C ILE A 123 -11.97 -2.94 -8.40
N ASP A 124 -10.82 -2.30 -8.61
CA ASP A 124 -9.70 -2.87 -9.36
C ASP A 124 -8.91 -3.92 -8.55
N VAL A 125 -8.76 -3.71 -7.23
CA VAL A 125 -8.00 -4.63 -6.34
C VAL A 125 -8.80 -5.90 -6.01
N PHE A 126 -10.10 -5.78 -5.80
CA PHE A 126 -10.97 -6.90 -5.40
C PHE A 126 -11.65 -7.65 -6.55
N GLN A 127 -11.38 -7.30 -7.81
CA GLN A 127 -11.82 -8.14 -8.91
C GLN A 127 -11.03 -9.46 -8.91
N VAL A 128 -11.76 -10.51 -8.54
CA VAL A 128 -11.54 -11.95 -8.65
C VAL A 128 -10.47 -12.35 -9.67
N GLU A 129 -9.58 -13.29 -9.25
CA GLU A 129 -8.64 -14.09 -10.05
C GLU A 129 -8.47 -13.61 -11.50
N ARG A 130 -7.76 -12.50 -11.67
CA ARG A 130 -7.40 -12.06 -13.02
C ARG A 130 -6.27 -12.95 -13.55
N GLU A 131 -6.42 -13.41 -14.77
CA GLU A 131 -5.27 -13.90 -15.52
C GLU A 131 -4.27 -12.75 -15.71
N ALA A 132 -2.98 -13.09 -15.83
CA ALA A 132 -2.00 -12.06 -16.10
C ALA A 132 -2.26 -11.46 -17.50
N GLU A 133 -2.20 -10.13 -17.58
CA GLU A 133 -2.39 -9.41 -18.83
C GLU A 133 -1.11 -8.66 -19.21
N PHE A 134 -0.76 -8.69 -20.50
CA PHE A 134 0.36 -7.94 -21.04
C PHE A 134 -0.16 -6.85 -21.97
N ILE A 135 -0.24 -5.63 -21.45
CA ILE A 135 -0.99 -4.54 -22.05
C ILE A 135 -0.04 -3.55 -22.70
N ARG A 136 -0.13 -3.35 -24.00
CA ARG A 136 0.53 -2.22 -24.65
C ARG A 136 -0.22 -0.94 -24.33
N VAL A 137 0.48 0.04 -23.73
CA VAL A 137 -0.09 1.32 -23.33
C VAL A 137 0.07 2.36 -24.42
N SER A 138 1.22 2.36 -25.07
CA SER A 138 1.54 3.28 -26.15
C SER A 138 0.70 3.04 -27.40
N THR A 139 0.53 4.09 -28.18
CA THR A 139 -0.18 3.99 -29.47
C THR A 139 0.57 3.08 -30.44
N PRO A 140 -0.09 2.44 -31.41
CA PRO A 140 0.59 1.61 -32.41
C PRO A 140 1.66 2.34 -33.23
N ALA A 141 1.57 3.66 -33.32
CA ALA A 141 2.53 4.49 -34.04
C ALA A 141 3.83 4.75 -33.26
N THR A 142 3.87 4.50 -31.94
CA THR A 142 5.06 4.67 -31.13
C THR A 142 6.08 3.56 -31.42
N LEU A 143 7.24 3.93 -31.96
CA LEU A 143 8.32 3.01 -32.37
C LEU A 143 9.58 3.13 -31.49
N GLY A 144 9.51 3.83 -30.39
CA GLY A 144 10.62 4.02 -29.45
C GLY A 144 11.10 2.73 -28.78
N PRO A 145 12.14 2.82 -27.95
CA PRO A 145 12.63 1.70 -27.16
C PRO A 145 11.53 1.11 -26.24
N VAL A 146 11.53 -0.22 -26.11
CA VAL A 146 10.52 -0.93 -25.32
C VAL A 146 10.80 -0.77 -23.82
N VAL A 147 9.80 -0.30 -23.09
CA VAL A 147 9.78 -0.24 -21.62
C VAL A 147 8.62 -1.07 -21.10
N VAL A 148 8.92 -2.04 -20.24
CA VAL A 148 7.91 -2.87 -19.58
C VAL A 148 7.85 -2.50 -18.10
N LEU A 149 6.68 -2.05 -17.67
CA LEU A 149 6.38 -1.75 -16.27
C LEU A 149 5.86 -3.00 -15.56
N VAL A 150 6.43 -3.29 -14.38
CA VAL A 150 6.01 -4.42 -13.52
C VAL A 150 5.69 -3.86 -12.14
N HIS A 151 4.43 -3.98 -11.73
CA HIS A 151 3.94 -3.38 -10.49
C HIS A 151 4.35 -4.15 -9.23
N GLY A 152 4.07 -3.58 -8.06
CA GLY A 152 4.28 -4.20 -6.75
C GLY A 152 3.08 -4.96 -6.23
N LEU A 153 3.20 -5.46 -4.99
CA LEU A 153 2.11 -6.08 -4.25
C LEU A 153 0.97 -5.06 -4.06
N ASP A 154 -0.28 -5.53 -4.08
CA ASP A 154 -1.50 -4.73 -3.91
C ASP A 154 -1.58 -3.51 -4.84
N SER A 155 -1.15 -3.72 -6.07
CA SER A 155 -1.08 -2.68 -7.08
C SER A 155 -1.70 -3.13 -8.40
N SER A 156 -1.96 -2.18 -9.31
CA SER A 156 -2.53 -2.45 -10.63
C SER A 156 -2.08 -1.39 -11.63
N LYS A 157 -2.32 -1.65 -12.92
CA LYS A 157 -2.05 -0.69 -14.02
C LYS A 157 -2.60 0.70 -13.72
N ARG A 158 -3.75 0.77 -13.09
CA ARG A 158 -4.40 2.04 -12.80
C ARG A 158 -3.55 2.96 -11.92
N LEU A 159 -2.89 2.40 -10.89
CA LEU A 159 -1.99 3.17 -10.04
C LEU A 159 -0.78 3.70 -10.81
N PHE A 160 -0.44 3.08 -11.96
CA PHE A 160 0.68 3.44 -12.82
C PHE A 160 0.29 4.24 -14.07
N ASN A 161 -0.98 4.63 -14.24
CA ASN A 161 -1.41 5.37 -15.42
C ASN A 161 -0.60 6.64 -15.66
N GLY A 162 -0.25 7.39 -14.61
CA GLY A 162 0.61 8.57 -14.71
C GLY A 162 2.02 8.23 -15.19
N THR A 163 2.62 7.17 -14.65
CA THR A 163 3.94 6.68 -15.07
C THR A 163 3.91 6.19 -16.51
N CYS A 164 2.89 5.43 -16.88
CA CYS A 164 2.69 4.94 -18.24
C CYS A 164 2.61 6.10 -19.24
N LYS A 165 1.74 7.07 -18.95
CA LYS A 165 1.54 8.27 -19.78
C LYS A 165 2.84 9.08 -19.91
N PHE A 166 3.52 9.30 -18.80
CA PHE A 166 4.78 10.04 -18.79
C PHE A 166 5.83 9.39 -19.70
N LEU A 167 6.03 8.08 -19.62
CA LEU A 167 7.00 7.38 -20.45
C LEU A 167 6.60 7.36 -21.93
N ASP A 168 5.31 7.21 -22.24
CA ASP A 168 4.79 7.28 -23.60
C ASP A 168 5.02 8.68 -24.20
N GLU A 169 4.77 9.75 -23.44
CA GLU A 169 5.07 11.15 -23.82
C GLU A 169 6.56 11.41 -24.03
N GLN A 170 7.45 10.64 -23.40
CA GLN A 170 8.88 10.67 -23.67
C GLN A 170 9.29 9.85 -24.92
N GLY A 171 8.34 9.22 -25.60
CA GLY A 171 8.55 8.47 -26.84
C GLY A 171 8.90 7.00 -26.68
N TYR A 172 8.79 6.43 -25.48
CA TYR A 172 8.99 5.00 -25.24
C TYR A 172 7.78 4.18 -25.68
N ASP A 173 8.01 2.96 -26.21
CA ASP A 173 6.95 1.98 -26.45
C ASP A 173 6.66 1.23 -25.14
N VAL A 174 5.63 1.67 -24.42
CA VAL A 174 5.33 1.27 -23.05
C VAL A 174 4.38 0.08 -23.02
N TYR A 175 4.76 -0.95 -22.29
CA TYR A 175 3.96 -2.11 -21.94
C TYR A 175 3.79 -2.18 -20.43
N PHE A 176 2.66 -2.66 -19.98
CA PHE A 176 2.38 -2.92 -18.58
C PHE A 176 2.07 -4.39 -18.36
N PHE A 177 2.77 -5.02 -17.42
CA PHE A 177 2.50 -6.38 -16.99
C PHE A 177 1.63 -6.37 -15.75
N GLU A 178 0.33 -6.67 -15.95
CA GLU A 178 -0.65 -6.86 -14.90
C GLU A 178 -0.68 -8.33 -14.50
N TYR A 179 -0.63 -8.64 -13.21
CA TYR A 179 -0.58 -10.02 -12.72
C TYR A 179 -1.31 -10.18 -11.38
N PRO A 180 -1.77 -11.42 -11.04
CA PRO A 180 -2.44 -11.68 -9.77
C PRO A 180 -1.53 -11.39 -8.57
N ASN A 181 -1.91 -10.44 -7.73
CA ASN A 181 -1.12 -9.98 -6.58
C ASN A 181 -0.91 -11.07 -5.52
N ASP A 182 -1.86 -12.00 -5.38
CA ASP A 182 -1.84 -13.02 -4.33
C ASP A 182 -1.15 -14.31 -4.74
N ASP A 183 -0.82 -14.45 -6.03
CA ASP A 183 -0.18 -15.68 -6.52
C ASP A 183 1.32 -15.67 -6.21
N ARG A 184 1.92 -16.85 -6.26
CA ARG A 184 3.33 -17.05 -5.99
C ARG A 184 4.23 -16.23 -6.92
N VAL A 185 5.29 -15.65 -6.36
CA VAL A 185 6.31 -14.91 -7.12
C VAL A 185 6.88 -15.74 -8.28
N VAL A 186 7.09 -17.04 -8.05
CA VAL A 186 7.60 -17.97 -9.10
C VAL A 186 6.67 -18.01 -10.30
N ARG A 187 5.37 -18.18 -10.10
CA ARG A 187 4.39 -18.21 -11.18
C ARG A 187 4.31 -16.89 -11.95
N ASN A 188 4.41 -15.78 -11.23
CA ASN A 188 4.39 -14.47 -11.88
C ASN A 188 5.69 -14.20 -12.65
N ALA A 189 6.82 -14.78 -12.24
CA ALA A 189 8.07 -14.73 -13.01
C ALA A 189 7.97 -15.57 -14.32
N GLU A 190 7.34 -16.74 -14.28
CA GLU A 190 7.03 -17.55 -15.47
C GLU A 190 6.13 -16.78 -16.44
N ARG A 191 5.02 -16.21 -15.94
CA ARG A 191 4.09 -15.40 -16.75
C ARG A 191 4.77 -14.17 -17.36
N LEU A 192 5.66 -13.49 -16.62
CA LEU A 192 6.43 -12.36 -17.15
C LEU A 192 7.35 -12.80 -18.28
N SER A 193 8.03 -13.94 -18.12
CA SER A 193 8.86 -14.53 -19.18
C SER A 193 8.05 -14.81 -20.46
N ASP A 194 6.88 -15.43 -20.32
CA ASP A 194 6.01 -15.75 -21.44
C ASP A 194 5.43 -14.50 -22.10
N ALA A 195 5.04 -13.50 -21.30
CA ALA A 195 4.60 -12.20 -21.80
C ALA A 195 5.67 -11.51 -22.64
N LEU A 196 6.91 -11.48 -22.17
CA LEU A 196 8.02 -10.89 -22.92
C LEU A 196 8.34 -11.68 -24.21
N LYS A 197 8.24 -13.00 -24.19
CA LYS A 197 8.41 -13.86 -25.37
C LYS A 197 7.28 -13.68 -26.40
N SER A 198 6.10 -13.21 -25.98
CA SER A 198 4.96 -12.95 -26.86
C SER A 198 5.07 -11.63 -27.62
N LEU A 199 6.00 -10.75 -27.28
CA LEU A 199 6.24 -9.53 -28.05
C LEU A 199 6.54 -9.83 -29.52
N PRO A 200 6.17 -8.94 -30.45
CA PRO A 200 6.57 -9.05 -31.85
C PRO A 200 8.10 -9.15 -31.99
N PRO A 201 8.64 -9.93 -32.94
CA PRO A 201 10.10 -10.17 -33.05
C PRO A 201 10.96 -8.91 -33.16
N ASP A 202 10.45 -7.84 -33.74
CA ASP A 202 11.09 -6.53 -33.84
C ASP A 202 11.09 -5.77 -32.50
N ARG A 203 10.20 -6.14 -31.56
CA ARG A 203 10.08 -5.60 -30.23
C ARG A 203 10.78 -6.43 -29.14
N GLN A 204 11.27 -7.60 -29.46
CA GLN A 204 12.04 -8.47 -28.56
C GLN A 204 13.52 -8.08 -28.43
N ARG A 205 13.85 -6.80 -28.65
CA ARG A 205 15.24 -6.33 -28.62
C ARG A 205 15.31 -5.08 -27.74
N ASP A 206 16.37 -5.00 -26.96
CA ASP A 206 16.68 -3.83 -26.12
C ASP A 206 15.54 -3.44 -25.15
N ILE A 207 14.91 -4.44 -24.54
CA ILE A 207 13.84 -4.27 -23.58
C ILE A 207 14.41 -3.75 -22.25
N SER A 208 13.78 -2.71 -21.69
CA SER A 208 14.03 -2.21 -20.36
C SER A 208 12.87 -2.59 -19.42
N LEU A 209 13.17 -3.28 -18.33
CA LEU A 209 12.21 -3.52 -17.24
C LEU A 209 12.30 -2.40 -16.22
N VAL A 210 11.19 -1.74 -15.95
CA VAL A 210 11.04 -0.77 -14.87
C VAL A 210 10.06 -1.36 -13.87
N THR A 211 10.54 -1.66 -12.68
CA THR A 211 9.79 -2.47 -11.73
C THR A 211 9.66 -1.77 -10.40
N VAL A 212 8.59 -2.03 -9.67
CA VAL A 212 8.36 -1.45 -8.35
C VAL A 212 8.13 -2.57 -7.34
N SER A 213 8.79 -2.48 -6.18
CA SER A 213 8.56 -3.38 -5.04
C SER A 213 8.66 -4.87 -5.42
N MET A 214 7.64 -5.68 -5.17
CA MET A 214 7.56 -7.10 -5.53
C MET A 214 7.84 -7.37 -7.01
N GLY A 215 7.47 -6.44 -7.90
CA GLY A 215 7.80 -6.53 -9.33
C GLY A 215 9.31 -6.65 -9.60
N GLY A 216 10.13 -6.05 -8.72
CA GLY A 216 11.58 -6.23 -8.74
C GLY A 216 12.00 -7.67 -8.44
N VAL A 217 11.40 -8.30 -7.45
CA VAL A 217 11.69 -9.70 -7.06
C VAL A 217 11.24 -10.69 -8.16
N ILE A 218 10.05 -10.48 -8.74
CA ILE A 218 9.54 -11.25 -9.88
C ILE A 218 10.51 -11.16 -11.06
N SER A 219 10.94 -9.95 -11.38
CA SER A 219 11.84 -9.70 -12.51
C SER A 219 13.25 -10.24 -12.25
N GLN A 220 13.75 -10.14 -11.02
CA GLN A 220 15.03 -10.77 -10.64
C GLN A 220 14.97 -12.27 -10.87
N LEU A 221 13.94 -12.95 -10.36
CA LEU A 221 13.80 -14.40 -10.52
C LEU A 221 13.75 -14.78 -12.01
N MET A 222 12.98 -14.06 -12.81
CA MET A 222 12.90 -14.29 -14.27
C MET A 222 14.25 -14.09 -14.95
N LEU A 223 15.00 -13.05 -14.60
CA LEU A 223 16.28 -12.72 -15.24
C LEU A 223 17.43 -13.66 -14.85
N GLU A 224 17.36 -14.24 -13.65
CA GLU A 224 18.44 -15.04 -13.08
C GLU A 224 18.21 -16.56 -13.13
N THR A 225 16.98 -16.98 -13.46
CA THR A 225 16.65 -18.39 -13.73
C THR A 225 16.86 -18.68 -15.20
N PRO A 226 17.81 -19.56 -15.59
CA PRO A 226 18.19 -19.78 -16.99
C PRO A 226 17.02 -20.10 -17.92
N GLU A 227 16.05 -20.88 -17.46
CA GLU A 227 14.88 -21.34 -18.22
C GLU A 227 13.88 -20.21 -18.49
N LEU A 228 13.89 -19.16 -17.65
CA LEU A 228 12.97 -18.03 -17.75
C LEU A 228 13.57 -16.84 -18.50
N GLN A 229 14.88 -16.83 -18.70
CA GLN A 229 15.57 -15.69 -19.31
C GLN A 229 15.05 -15.33 -20.69
N VAL A 230 14.88 -14.03 -20.92
CA VAL A 230 14.52 -13.46 -22.22
C VAL A 230 15.70 -12.63 -22.74
N LYS A 231 16.32 -13.08 -23.83
CA LYS A 231 17.55 -12.50 -24.39
C LYS A 231 17.43 -11.02 -24.77
N GLY A 232 16.22 -10.55 -25.04
CA GLY A 232 15.93 -9.17 -25.42
C GLY A 232 16.03 -8.17 -24.28
N VAL A 233 15.94 -8.62 -23.02
CA VAL A 233 16.05 -7.74 -21.87
C VAL A 233 17.50 -7.30 -21.68
N LYS A 234 17.73 -5.99 -21.64
CA LYS A 234 19.05 -5.37 -21.53
C LYS A 234 19.21 -4.52 -20.29
N ARG A 235 18.10 -4.01 -19.74
CA ARG A 235 18.10 -3.16 -18.55
C ARG A 235 17.05 -3.63 -17.57
N PHE A 236 17.43 -3.62 -16.31
CA PHE A 236 16.55 -3.89 -15.18
C PHE A 236 16.70 -2.78 -14.17
N ILE A 237 15.68 -1.93 -14.05
CA ILE A 237 15.63 -0.79 -13.14
C ILE A 237 14.61 -1.11 -12.06
N ALA A 238 15.10 -1.46 -10.88
CA ALA A 238 14.28 -1.85 -9.75
C ALA A 238 14.10 -0.68 -8.78
N CYS A 239 12.86 -0.24 -8.62
CA CYS A 239 12.47 0.82 -7.72
C CYS A 239 11.95 0.20 -6.42
N VAL A 240 12.51 0.60 -5.29
CA VAL A 240 12.14 0.15 -3.93
C VAL A 240 11.98 -1.37 -3.76
N PRO A 241 12.90 -2.18 -4.28
CA PRO A 241 12.74 -3.62 -4.33
C PRO A 241 13.09 -4.28 -2.99
N PRO A 242 12.29 -5.23 -2.47
CA PRO A 242 12.60 -6.02 -1.28
C PRO A 242 13.42 -7.27 -1.63
N PHE A 243 14.65 -7.11 -2.13
CA PHE A 243 15.48 -8.21 -2.60
C PHE A 243 15.98 -9.17 -1.48
N GLN A 244 15.96 -8.69 -0.23
CA GLN A 244 16.24 -9.54 0.95
C GLN A 244 14.96 -9.85 1.74
N GLY A 245 13.80 -9.60 1.13
CA GLY A 245 12.49 -9.69 1.76
C GLY A 245 12.11 -8.44 2.56
N SER A 246 10.91 -8.44 3.08
CA SER A 246 10.41 -7.39 3.97
C SER A 246 9.43 -8.00 4.97
N GLU A 247 9.68 -7.78 6.25
CA GLU A 247 8.74 -8.12 7.32
C GLU A 247 7.42 -7.34 7.17
N MET A 248 7.47 -6.17 6.55
CA MET A 248 6.26 -5.37 6.25
C MET A 248 5.33 -6.05 5.24
N ALA A 249 5.83 -6.99 4.43
CA ALA A 249 4.98 -7.80 3.55
C ALA A 249 4.01 -8.71 4.34
N ALA A 250 4.37 -9.08 5.57
CA ALA A 250 3.48 -9.79 6.50
C ALA A 250 2.44 -8.86 7.16
N LEU A 251 2.69 -7.56 7.18
CA LEU A 251 1.79 -6.53 7.71
C LEU A 251 0.83 -5.96 6.65
N ARG A 252 0.64 -6.69 5.56
CA ARG A 252 -0.22 -6.35 4.43
C ARG A 252 -1.60 -5.84 4.85
N GLY A 253 -2.16 -6.41 5.91
CA GLY A 253 -3.41 -5.97 6.48
C GLY A 253 -3.44 -4.52 7.00
N ILE A 254 -2.30 -3.82 7.14
CA ILE A 254 -2.31 -2.40 7.55
C ILE A 254 -2.77 -1.50 6.38
N VAL A 255 -2.57 -1.92 5.15
CA VAL A 255 -2.96 -1.17 3.94
C VAL A 255 -4.37 -1.57 3.46
N GLU A 256 -4.78 -2.82 3.68
CA GLU A 256 -6.14 -3.31 3.40
C GLU A 256 -7.20 -2.83 4.43
N VAL A 257 -6.81 -1.93 5.29
CA VAL A 257 -7.47 -1.53 6.53
C VAL A 257 -8.68 -0.59 6.33
N GLY A 258 -9.56 -0.87 5.40
CA GLY A 258 -10.88 -0.21 5.41
C GLY A 258 -11.85 -0.75 6.46
N ASP A 259 -11.84 -2.07 6.74
CA ASP A 259 -12.99 -2.74 7.35
C ASP A 259 -12.85 -3.24 8.79
N HIS A 260 -11.65 -3.64 9.17
CA HIS A 260 -11.44 -4.19 10.52
C HIS A 260 -10.87 -3.17 11.52
N THR A 261 -10.54 -1.99 11.04
CA THR A 261 -9.75 -0.99 11.77
C THR A 261 -10.36 -0.52 13.08
N LEU A 262 -11.64 -0.22 13.10
CA LEU A 262 -12.27 0.23 14.35
C LEU A 262 -12.26 -0.88 15.41
N SER A 263 -12.54 -2.12 15.01
CA SER A 263 -12.56 -3.23 15.96
C SER A 263 -11.17 -3.68 16.41
N ILE A 264 -10.14 -3.49 15.58
CA ILE A 264 -8.75 -3.80 15.91
C ILE A 264 -8.19 -2.81 16.95
N PHE A 265 -8.47 -1.53 16.80
CA PHE A 265 -8.01 -0.51 17.74
C PHE A 265 -8.66 -0.62 19.12
N PHE A 266 -9.85 -1.22 19.18
CA PHE A 266 -10.63 -1.28 20.40
C PHE A 266 -10.76 -2.69 21.01
N ASP A 267 -10.36 -3.74 20.29
CA ASP A 267 -10.39 -5.13 20.78
C ASP A 267 -9.02 -5.82 20.60
N PRO A 268 -8.25 -6.01 21.69
CA PRO A 268 -6.95 -6.68 21.63
C PRO A 268 -6.97 -8.09 21.04
N LYS A 269 -8.10 -8.84 21.18
CA LYS A 269 -8.25 -10.18 20.57
C LYS A 269 -8.36 -10.10 19.06
N LYS A 270 -9.12 -9.15 18.55
CA LYS A 270 -9.27 -8.92 17.10
C LYS A 270 -8.01 -8.36 16.48
N ALA A 271 -7.22 -7.58 17.24
CA ALA A 271 -5.89 -7.19 16.83
C ALA A 271 -4.99 -8.42 16.60
N LEU A 272 -5.07 -9.42 17.46
CA LEU A 272 -4.31 -10.68 17.32
C LEU A 272 -4.77 -11.49 16.10
N ASP A 273 -6.08 -11.60 15.85
CA ASP A 273 -6.64 -12.32 14.70
C ASP A 273 -6.27 -11.61 13.38
N PHE A 274 -6.31 -10.29 13.36
CA PHE A 274 -5.91 -9.46 12.21
C PHE A 274 -4.45 -9.68 11.78
N TRP A 275 -3.56 -9.82 12.74
CA TRP A 275 -2.14 -10.07 12.47
C TRP A 275 -1.89 -11.49 11.94
N GLY A 276 -2.87 -12.41 12.06
CA GLY A 276 -2.79 -13.80 11.61
C GLY A 276 -3.30 -14.07 10.19
N ASP A 277 -4.28 -13.33 9.70
CA ASP A 277 -5.03 -13.67 8.47
C ASP A 277 -4.52 -12.99 7.18
N GLY A 278 -3.56 -12.07 7.26
CA GLY A 278 -3.13 -11.20 6.15
C GLY A 278 -2.10 -11.77 5.18
N MET A 279 -1.71 -13.06 5.26
CA MET A 279 -0.64 -13.59 4.42
C MET A 279 -1.16 -14.30 3.18
N GLY A 280 -1.40 -13.57 2.08
CA GLY A 280 -1.46 -14.15 0.74
C GLY A 280 -0.14 -14.87 0.39
N ARG A 281 -0.16 -15.76 -0.62
CA ARG A 281 1.01 -16.56 -1.02
C ARG A 281 2.23 -15.70 -1.36
N ALA A 282 2.01 -14.55 -1.99
CA ALA A 282 3.04 -13.57 -2.30
C ALA A 282 3.67 -12.96 -1.03
N GLY A 283 2.87 -12.66 -0.01
CA GLY A 283 3.35 -12.14 1.27
C GLY A 283 4.27 -13.12 1.99
N ILE A 284 3.99 -14.43 1.89
CA ILE A 284 4.86 -15.49 2.43
C ILE A 284 6.19 -15.54 1.66
N ASP A 285 6.12 -15.49 0.33
CA ASP A 285 7.31 -15.53 -0.54
C ASP A 285 8.24 -14.33 -0.27
N LEU A 286 7.68 -13.15 0.08
CA LEU A 286 8.45 -11.92 0.35
C LEU A 286 8.98 -11.80 1.77
N GLN A 287 8.72 -12.75 2.67
CA GLN A 287 9.31 -12.70 4.00
C GLN A 287 10.83 -12.94 3.96
N PRO A 288 11.61 -12.22 4.79
CA PRO A 288 13.00 -12.52 4.98
C PRO A 288 13.19 -14.00 5.37
N ARG A 289 14.18 -14.66 4.78
CA ARG A 289 14.45 -16.09 4.99
C ARG A 289 13.35 -17.04 4.50
N SER A 290 12.41 -16.59 3.67
CA SER A 290 11.54 -17.50 2.94
C SER A 290 12.35 -18.38 2.00
N LEU A 291 11.81 -19.54 1.64
CA LEU A 291 12.47 -20.43 0.67
C LEU A 291 12.78 -19.70 -0.65
N LEU A 292 11.92 -18.78 -1.07
CA LEU A 292 12.16 -17.98 -2.26
C LEU A 292 13.35 -17.04 -2.07
N MET A 293 13.43 -16.31 -0.94
CA MET A 293 14.55 -15.39 -0.67
C MET A 293 15.86 -16.12 -0.56
N GLU A 294 15.90 -17.31 0.05
CA GLU A 294 17.07 -18.17 0.10
C GLU A 294 17.49 -18.62 -1.31
N GLN A 295 16.54 -19.05 -2.14
CA GLN A 295 16.79 -19.42 -3.53
C GLN A 295 17.38 -18.25 -4.32
N LEU A 296 16.75 -17.06 -4.25
CA LEU A 296 17.22 -15.85 -4.94
C LEU A 296 18.64 -15.45 -4.53
N GLY A 297 19.00 -15.65 -3.26
CA GLY A 297 20.36 -15.40 -2.76
C GLY A 297 21.43 -16.29 -3.42
N THR A 298 21.06 -17.43 -3.97
CA THR A 298 21.99 -18.36 -4.66
C THR A 298 22.13 -18.09 -6.16
N LEU A 299 21.19 -17.34 -6.76
CA LEU A 299 21.18 -17.08 -8.19
C LEU A 299 22.25 -16.06 -8.58
N LYS A 300 22.83 -16.27 -9.78
CA LYS A 300 23.82 -15.36 -10.36
C LYS A 300 23.15 -14.30 -11.22
N ARG A 301 23.63 -13.08 -11.11
CA ARG A 301 23.22 -11.96 -11.98
C ARG A 301 23.40 -12.35 -13.44
N ASN A 302 22.41 -12.04 -14.28
CA ASN A 302 22.50 -12.23 -15.71
C ASN A 302 23.53 -11.24 -16.31
N PRO A 303 24.66 -11.67 -16.85
CA PRO A 303 25.72 -10.78 -17.31
C PRO A 303 25.34 -9.95 -18.56
N ASN A 304 24.23 -10.30 -19.22
CA ASN A 304 23.75 -9.60 -20.42
C ASN A 304 22.76 -8.46 -20.06
N VAL A 305 22.44 -8.26 -18.78
CA VAL A 305 21.50 -7.28 -18.28
C VAL A 305 22.22 -6.27 -17.38
N ARG A 306 22.00 -4.98 -17.62
CA ARG A 306 22.42 -3.91 -16.71
C ARG A 306 21.38 -3.78 -15.60
N TYR A 307 21.82 -3.97 -14.36
CA TYR A 307 21.00 -3.84 -13.16
C TYR A 307 21.18 -2.44 -12.56
N SER A 308 20.06 -1.84 -12.16
CA SER A 308 20.02 -0.54 -11.45
C SER A 308 19.01 -0.63 -10.31
N ILE A 309 19.34 -0.08 -9.14
CA ILE A 309 18.49 -0.10 -7.96
C ILE A 309 18.24 1.32 -7.50
N LEU A 310 16.98 1.72 -7.38
CA LEU A 310 16.53 2.96 -6.79
C LEU A 310 15.87 2.66 -5.44
N ALA A 311 16.57 2.91 -4.35
CA ALA A 311 16.09 2.68 -2.99
C ALA A 311 15.52 3.96 -2.39
N GLY A 312 14.45 3.84 -1.60
CA GLY A 312 13.85 4.95 -0.87
C GLY A 312 14.33 5.02 0.59
N ASN A 313 14.51 6.23 1.12
CA ASN A 313 14.84 6.45 2.53
C ASN A 313 13.92 7.42 3.25
N LYS A 314 12.77 7.72 2.69
CA LYS A 314 11.71 8.53 3.30
C LYS A 314 10.62 7.61 3.80
N GLY A 315 10.41 7.54 5.11
CA GLY A 315 9.33 6.77 5.71
C GLY A 315 7.95 7.28 5.29
N ILE A 316 6.96 6.42 5.43
CA ILE A 316 5.54 6.79 5.25
C ILE A 316 5.05 7.60 6.45
N PHE A 317 5.57 7.27 7.64
CA PHE A 317 5.22 7.93 8.90
C PHE A 317 6.39 8.76 9.44
N ASP A 318 6.06 9.80 10.21
CA ASP A 318 7.07 10.53 10.98
C ASP A 318 7.62 9.65 12.12
N ALA A 319 8.89 9.29 12.02
CA ALA A 319 9.54 8.43 12.99
C ALA A 319 9.53 9.03 14.41
N THR A 320 9.59 10.37 14.54
CA THR A 320 9.57 11.06 15.84
C THR A 320 8.23 10.85 16.54
N VAL A 321 7.15 10.90 15.78
CA VAL A 321 5.80 10.73 16.32
C VAL A 321 5.55 9.28 16.69
N LEU A 322 5.98 8.33 15.85
CA LEU A 322 5.91 6.90 16.18
C LEU A 322 6.74 6.57 17.43
N GLN A 323 7.95 7.12 17.54
CA GLN A 323 8.80 6.93 18.71
C GLN A 323 8.15 7.46 19.98
N LYS A 324 7.56 8.66 19.91
CA LYS A 324 6.84 9.24 21.04
C LYS A 324 5.66 8.36 21.47
N ALA A 325 4.86 7.88 20.53
CA ALA A 325 3.74 6.98 20.78
C ALA A 325 4.21 5.66 21.42
N ARG A 326 5.31 5.11 20.91
CA ARG A 326 5.96 3.91 21.46
C ARG A 326 6.42 4.11 22.91
N ASP A 327 7.06 5.24 23.22
CA ASP A 327 7.58 5.54 24.56
C ASP A 327 6.44 5.80 25.55
N GLU A 328 5.38 6.48 25.15
CA GLU A 328 4.16 6.64 25.93
C GLU A 328 3.51 5.29 26.25
N LEU A 329 3.40 4.40 25.26
CA LEU A 329 2.86 3.06 25.45
C LEU A 329 3.76 2.20 26.36
N ALA A 330 5.09 2.30 26.24
CA ALA A 330 6.04 1.55 27.04
C ALA A 330 5.95 1.90 28.53
N THR A 331 5.59 3.14 28.87
CA THR A 331 5.46 3.62 30.26
C THR A 331 4.04 3.47 30.82
N SER A 332 3.07 3.07 30.02
CA SER A 332 1.67 2.93 30.42
C SER A 332 1.48 1.69 31.29
N PRO A 333 0.79 1.80 32.44
CA PRO A 333 0.48 0.64 33.26
C PRO A 333 -0.53 -0.27 32.57
N ALA A 334 -0.34 -1.58 32.68
CA ALA A 334 -1.32 -2.56 32.25
C ALA A 334 -2.15 -3.03 33.46
N GLU A 335 -3.46 -3.02 33.33
CA GLU A 335 -4.36 -3.37 34.43
C GLU A 335 -4.46 -4.89 34.67
N ASN A 336 -4.13 -5.67 33.66
CA ASN A 336 -4.17 -7.15 33.72
C ASN A 336 -3.20 -7.79 32.71
N SER A 337 -3.02 -9.11 32.81
CA SER A 337 -2.10 -9.87 31.95
C SER A 337 -2.45 -9.83 30.46
N LEU A 338 -3.73 -9.70 30.10
CA LEU A 338 -4.18 -9.58 28.72
C LEU A 338 -3.77 -8.23 28.13
N MET A 339 -3.99 -7.15 28.88
CA MET A 339 -3.57 -5.80 28.48
C MET A 339 -2.05 -5.70 28.40
N GLU A 340 -1.32 -6.34 29.30
CA GLU A 340 0.15 -6.40 29.25
C GLU A 340 0.62 -7.13 27.98
N THR A 341 0.02 -8.27 27.66
CA THR A 341 0.33 -9.00 26.41
C THR A 341 0.04 -8.15 25.18
N ALA A 342 -1.12 -7.50 25.13
CA ALA A 342 -1.47 -6.60 24.01
C ALA A 342 -0.51 -5.42 23.90
N ARG A 343 -0.11 -4.84 25.03
CA ARG A 343 0.89 -3.76 25.10
C ARG A 343 2.23 -4.20 24.51
N LEU A 344 2.74 -5.34 24.94
CA LEU A 344 4.02 -5.89 24.46
C LEU A 344 3.98 -6.19 22.97
N LEU A 345 2.90 -6.79 22.47
CA LEU A 345 2.72 -7.06 21.03
C LEU A 345 2.67 -5.76 20.23
N THR A 346 1.99 -4.73 20.75
CA THR A 346 1.91 -3.43 20.06
C THR A 346 3.28 -2.73 20.04
N LEU A 347 4.04 -2.81 21.12
CA LEU A 347 5.41 -2.28 21.19
C LEU A 347 6.33 -2.97 20.18
N ASP A 348 6.27 -4.30 20.10
CA ASP A 348 7.04 -5.08 19.12
C ASP A 348 6.72 -4.63 17.67
N ARG A 349 5.44 -4.36 17.38
CA ARG A 349 5.01 -3.88 16.05
C ARG A 349 5.46 -2.44 15.78
N LEU A 350 5.39 -1.55 16.76
CA LEU A 350 5.90 -0.19 16.62
C LEU A 350 7.42 -0.20 16.40
N ASP A 351 8.15 -1.04 17.15
CA ASP A 351 9.59 -1.22 16.95
C ASP A 351 9.91 -1.76 15.55
N LEU A 352 9.11 -2.68 15.04
CA LEU A 352 9.23 -3.16 13.67
C LEU A 352 8.97 -2.05 12.64
N ILE A 353 7.85 -1.34 12.75
CA ILE A 353 7.49 -0.25 11.84
C ILE A 353 8.57 0.84 11.81
N LEU A 354 9.12 1.21 12.99
CA LEU A 354 10.19 2.21 13.11
C LEU A 354 11.45 1.85 12.32
N GLN A 355 11.78 0.56 12.19
CA GLN A 355 12.95 0.10 11.43
C GLN A 355 12.84 0.37 9.92
N PHE A 356 11.63 0.60 9.42
CA PHE A 356 11.36 0.91 8.01
C PHE A 356 11.17 2.41 7.73
N GLN A 357 11.11 3.24 8.78
CA GLN A 357 10.97 4.68 8.60
C GLN A 357 12.32 5.36 8.33
N SER A 358 12.26 6.63 7.94
CA SER A 358 13.45 7.46 7.74
C SER A 358 14.42 7.40 8.92
N PRO A 359 15.73 7.33 8.69
CA PRO A 359 16.44 7.23 7.40
C PRO A 359 16.69 5.80 6.92
N HIS A 360 16.09 4.79 7.55
CA HIS A 360 16.45 3.38 7.41
C HIS A 360 15.74 2.67 6.25
N GLY A 361 14.64 3.25 5.74
CA GLY A 361 13.87 2.68 4.66
C GLY A 361 12.81 3.65 4.12
N ASP A 362 11.98 3.14 3.21
CA ASP A 362 10.93 3.88 2.52
C ASP A 362 9.54 3.74 3.17
N GLY A 363 9.48 3.14 4.35
CA GLY A 363 8.27 2.82 5.09
C GLY A 363 7.79 1.36 4.93
N VAL A 364 8.25 0.66 3.90
CA VAL A 364 7.90 -0.75 3.61
C VAL A 364 9.14 -1.62 3.41
N VAL A 365 10.15 -1.09 2.76
CA VAL A 365 11.41 -1.79 2.45
C VAL A 365 12.56 -1.08 3.16
N ASN A 366 13.34 -1.85 3.92
CA ASN A 366 14.58 -1.36 4.54
C ASN A 366 15.67 -1.21 3.48
N LEU A 367 16.54 -0.21 3.64
CA LEU A 367 17.67 0.05 2.72
C LEU A 367 18.58 -1.16 2.53
N ASN A 368 18.76 -1.99 3.57
CA ASN A 368 19.56 -3.20 3.46
C ASN A 368 18.88 -4.25 2.55
N SER A 369 17.56 -4.32 2.59
CA SER A 369 16.80 -5.22 1.71
C SER A 369 16.84 -4.78 0.25
N ALA A 370 16.91 -3.48 -0.02
CA ALA A 370 17.03 -2.94 -1.39
C ALA A 370 18.47 -3.02 -1.91
N THR A 371 19.09 -4.21 -1.82
CA THR A 371 20.47 -4.48 -2.26
C THR A 371 20.56 -5.81 -3.00
N LEU A 372 21.38 -5.84 -4.05
CA LEU A 372 21.78 -7.08 -4.72
C LEU A 372 23.30 -7.12 -4.80
N GLU A 373 23.88 -8.26 -4.42
CA GLU A 373 25.32 -8.46 -4.55
C GLU A 373 25.76 -8.35 -6.02
N GLY A 374 26.86 -7.63 -6.24
CA GLY A 374 27.41 -7.39 -7.58
C GLY A 374 26.75 -6.27 -8.37
N VAL A 375 25.70 -5.59 -7.85
CA VAL A 375 25.08 -4.43 -8.48
C VAL A 375 25.68 -3.14 -7.91
N SER A 376 26.41 -2.41 -8.75
CA SER A 376 27.05 -1.14 -8.37
C SER A 376 26.20 0.10 -8.63
N ASP A 377 25.27 0.05 -9.61
CA ASP A 377 24.33 1.16 -9.87
C ASP A 377 23.17 1.07 -8.87
N ARG A 378 23.42 1.58 -7.68
CA ARG A 378 22.45 1.71 -6.60
C ARG A 378 22.42 3.14 -6.09
N GLU A 379 21.25 3.73 -6.10
CA GLU A 379 21.03 5.10 -5.62
C GLU A 379 19.97 5.11 -4.51
N VAL A 380 20.24 5.87 -3.44
CA VAL A 380 19.28 6.08 -2.34
C VAL A 380 18.68 7.47 -2.50
N LEU A 381 17.38 7.54 -2.56
CA LEU A 381 16.61 8.73 -2.88
C LEU A 381 15.60 9.05 -1.78
N PRO A 382 15.25 10.33 -1.57
CA PRO A 382 14.32 10.75 -0.54
C PRO A 382 12.86 10.49 -0.96
N PHE A 383 12.53 9.23 -1.24
CA PHE A 383 11.20 8.75 -1.60
C PHE A 383 10.67 7.76 -0.58
N SER A 384 9.36 7.81 -0.36
CA SER A 384 8.63 6.74 0.32
C SER A 384 8.22 5.67 -0.68
N HIS A 385 7.88 4.49 -0.16
CA HIS A 385 7.36 3.39 -0.98
C HIS A 385 6.16 3.79 -1.84
N LEU A 386 5.30 4.65 -1.30
CA LEU A 386 4.10 5.15 -1.95
C LEU A 386 4.36 6.24 -3.00
N ASP A 387 5.53 6.87 -3.01
CA ASP A 387 5.87 7.91 -3.98
C ASP A 387 6.00 7.36 -5.42
N PHE A 388 6.09 6.05 -5.60
CA PHE A 388 6.03 5.36 -6.89
C PHE A 388 4.60 5.03 -7.35
N LEU A 389 3.61 5.20 -6.49
CA LEU A 389 2.19 4.96 -6.78
C LEU A 389 1.53 6.24 -7.29
N THR A 390 1.44 6.40 -8.58
CA THR A 390 1.05 7.65 -9.24
C THR A 390 -0.44 7.95 -9.25
N GLY A 391 -1.29 7.00 -8.90
CA GLY A 391 -2.74 7.16 -8.94
C GLY A 391 -3.37 7.67 -7.64
N PHE A 392 -2.85 7.27 -6.50
CA PHE A 392 -3.46 7.55 -5.20
C PHE A 392 -3.26 8.99 -4.72
N PHE A 393 -2.06 9.56 -4.91
CA PHE A 393 -1.69 10.83 -4.31
C PHE A 393 -1.47 11.96 -5.32
N ALA A 394 -1.92 11.80 -6.59
CA ALA A 394 -1.95 12.84 -7.64
C ALA A 394 -0.82 13.90 -7.52
N LYS A 395 0.41 13.47 -7.34
CA LYS A 395 1.56 14.37 -7.44
C LYS A 395 1.80 14.63 -8.93
N GLU A 396 1.88 15.90 -9.30
CA GLU A 396 2.12 16.32 -10.68
C GLU A 396 3.49 15.84 -11.21
N GLU A 397 4.46 15.60 -10.34
CA GLU A 397 5.77 15.03 -10.68
C GLU A 397 6.09 13.85 -9.76
N ILE A 398 6.62 12.76 -10.35
CA ILE A 398 7.20 11.65 -9.62
C ILE A 398 8.71 11.77 -9.76
N PRO A 399 9.40 12.26 -8.72
CA PRO A 399 10.85 12.51 -8.83
C PRO A 399 11.66 11.28 -9.22
N ALA A 400 11.21 10.08 -8.81
CA ALA A 400 11.80 8.81 -9.19
C ALA A 400 11.86 8.58 -10.69
N LEU A 401 10.89 9.07 -11.46
CA LEU A 401 10.89 8.91 -12.92
C LEU A 401 12.05 9.62 -13.60
N LYS A 402 12.53 10.72 -13.05
CA LYS A 402 13.74 11.39 -13.57
C LYS A 402 14.97 10.49 -13.47
N GLU A 403 15.08 9.71 -12.38
CA GLU A 403 16.18 8.77 -12.18
C GLU A 403 16.02 7.52 -13.05
N VAL A 404 14.79 7.08 -13.28
CA VAL A 404 14.48 6.01 -14.23
C VAL A 404 14.91 6.42 -15.65
N LEU A 405 14.54 7.62 -16.11
CA LEU A 405 14.92 8.13 -17.45
C LEU A 405 16.43 8.15 -17.69
N LYS A 406 17.25 8.48 -16.69
CA LYS A 406 18.72 8.47 -16.82
C LYS A 406 19.27 7.07 -17.13
N ARG A 407 18.52 6.02 -16.83
CA ARG A 407 18.91 4.62 -16.98
C ARG A 407 18.27 3.93 -18.18
N LEU A 408 17.27 4.57 -18.77
CA LEU A 408 16.66 4.14 -20.02
C LEU A 408 17.51 4.50 -21.24
N PRO A 409 17.35 3.81 -22.38
CA PRO A 409 18.00 4.20 -23.62
C PRO A 409 17.48 5.57 -24.09
N ALA A 410 18.32 6.31 -24.81
CA ALA A 410 17.86 7.53 -25.47
C ALA A 410 16.76 7.22 -26.49
N VAL A 411 15.80 8.12 -26.60
CA VAL A 411 14.81 8.11 -27.67
C VAL A 411 15.35 9.02 -28.79
N ASP A 412 15.49 8.47 -29.99
CA ASP A 412 15.98 9.19 -31.16
C ASP A 412 14.96 10.19 -31.72
#